data_8329dd1edf65ef13ee0cd1611098897a
#
_entry.id   8329dd1edf65ef13ee0cd1611098897a
#
_cell.length_a   1.000
_cell.length_b   1.000
_cell.length_c   1.000
_cell.angle_alpha   90.00
_cell.angle_beta   90.00
_cell.angle_gamma   90.00
#
_symmetry.space_group_name_H-M   'P 1'
#
loop_
_entity.id
_entity.type
_entity.pdbx_description
1 polymer ?
#
loop_
_entity_poly.entity_id
_entity_poly.type
_entity_poly.pdbx_seq_one_letter_code
_entity_poly.pdbx_strand_id
1 'polypeptide(L)'
;MKHIPRFYVPDEISDQISLQISPRQMFHATKVLRLKEGDKVRIFNGTSGEWECAIKNIKKNIVTSLELIRKPRKEPGPNIACALINPTKFSIMVEKITELGVQNIYPVVTEYTQYKTFNRQKIEQIIVQACEQSKRLTIPTIHDVINLEKFLGKFSKDQKLLVGVEKENTTGNIECLNQNDMFLVGPEGGFSDREVDMFNAEKSVSTFYFGRNILRSETAAIAFIAFWIAKYI
;
A
#
# COMPACT_ATOMS: atom_id res chain seq x y z
N MET A 1 -12.07 9.03 -26.03
CA MET A 1 -11.83 7.57 -25.82
C MET A 1 -12.67 7.10 -24.64
N LYS A 2 -13.44 6.00 -24.76
CA LYS A 2 -14.10 5.38 -23.62
C LYS A 2 -13.03 4.92 -22.62
N HIS A 3 -13.19 5.22 -21.35
CA HIS A 3 -12.32 4.73 -20.29
C HIS A 3 -12.41 3.20 -20.21
N ILE A 4 -11.28 2.49 -20.41
CA ILE A 4 -11.21 1.03 -20.28
C ILE A 4 -10.93 0.73 -18.79
N PRO A 5 -11.85 0.07 -18.06
CA PRO A 5 -11.65 -0.23 -16.65
C PRO A 5 -10.56 -1.30 -16.47
N ARG A 6 -9.91 -1.25 -15.30
CA ARG A 6 -8.89 -2.20 -14.87
C ARG A 6 -9.40 -3.00 -13.69
N PHE A 7 -9.14 -4.31 -13.73
CA PHE A 7 -9.53 -5.22 -12.67
C PHE A 7 -8.38 -6.15 -12.29
N TYR A 8 -8.22 -6.37 -11.01
CA TYR A 8 -7.29 -7.34 -10.47
C TYR A 8 -7.93 -8.73 -10.46
N VAL A 9 -7.17 -9.75 -10.85
CA VAL A 9 -7.50 -11.16 -10.65
C VAL A 9 -6.30 -11.88 -10.03
N PRO A 10 -6.49 -12.86 -9.14
CA PRO A 10 -5.37 -13.61 -8.56
C PRO A 10 -4.78 -14.66 -9.52
N ASP A 11 -5.54 -15.05 -10.54
CA ASP A 11 -5.17 -16.13 -11.46
C ASP A 11 -4.00 -15.73 -12.38
N GLU A 12 -3.25 -16.70 -12.83
CA GLU A 12 -2.22 -16.49 -13.86
C GLU A 12 -2.86 -16.08 -15.19
N ILE A 13 -2.26 -15.10 -15.87
CA ILE A 13 -2.78 -14.56 -17.13
C ILE A 13 -1.81 -14.89 -18.25
N SER A 14 -2.34 -15.53 -19.29
CA SER A 14 -1.64 -15.81 -20.53
C SER A 14 -2.54 -15.51 -21.73
N ASP A 15 -2.03 -15.71 -22.95
CA ASP A 15 -2.78 -15.43 -24.16
C ASP A 15 -4.02 -16.34 -24.32
N GLN A 16 -5.12 -15.76 -24.78
CA GLN A 16 -6.39 -16.41 -25.11
C GLN A 16 -7.02 -17.29 -24.03
N ILE A 17 -6.73 -17.03 -22.74
CA ILE A 17 -7.39 -17.74 -21.65
C ILE A 17 -8.67 -17.05 -21.20
N SER A 18 -9.58 -17.86 -20.67
CA SER A 18 -10.80 -17.36 -20.01
C SER A 18 -10.54 -17.17 -18.52
N LEU A 19 -10.77 -15.95 -18.04
CA LEU A 19 -10.58 -15.54 -16.65
C LEU A 19 -11.93 -15.20 -16.04
N GLN A 20 -12.09 -15.51 -14.76
CA GLN A 20 -13.27 -15.13 -14.00
C GLN A 20 -12.97 -13.87 -13.18
N ILE A 21 -13.69 -12.78 -13.45
CA ILE A 21 -13.67 -11.61 -12.59
C ILE A 21 -14.75 -11.70 -11.51
N SER A 22 -14.60 -10.94 -10.45
CA SER A 22 -15.60 -10.96 -9.36
C SER A 22 -16.96 -10.42 -9.84
N PRO A 23 -18.08 -10.86 -9.22
CA PRO A 23 -19.40 -10.31 -9.52
C PRO A 23 -19.46 -8.78 -9.35
N ARG A 24 -18.73 -8.22 -8.39
CA ARG A 24 -18.63 -6.78 -8.16
C ARG A 24 -17.95 -6.06 -9.34
N GLN A 25 -16.84 -6.61 -9.86
CA GLN A 25 -16.15 -6.05 -11.02
C GLN A 25 -17.01 -6.12 -12.28
N MET A 26 -17.70 -7.26 -12.52
CA MET A 26 -18.63 -7.38 -13.65
C MET A 26 -19.82 -6.44 -13.51
N PHE A 27 -20.38 -6.29 -12.30
CA PHE A 27 -21.44 -5.31 -12.02
C PHE A 27 -20.97 -3.88 -12.34
N HIS A 28 -19.77 -3.51 -11.87
CA HIS A 28 -19.19 -2.20 -12.16
C HIS A 28 -19.03 -1.98 -13.68
N ALA A 29 -18.47 -2.96 -14.38
CA ALA A 29 -18.29 -2.89 -15.83
C ALA A 29 -19.63 -2.70 -16.57
N THR A 30 -20.67 -3.47 -16.21
CA THR A 30 -21.91 -3.53 -16.99
C THR A 30 -22.96 -2.54 -16.53
N LYS A 31 -23.11 -2.31 -15.23
CA LYS A 31 -24.17 -1.40 -14.68
C LYS A 31 -23.69 0.03 -14.52
N VAL A 32 -22.44 0.24 -14.12
CA VAL A 32 -21.89 1.59 -13.94
C VAL A 32 -21.33 2.10 -15.26
N LEU A 33 -20.44 1.33 -15.90
CA LEU A 33 -19.75 1.74 -17.13
C LEU A 33 -20.54 1.36 -18.41
N ARG A 34 -21.61 0.59 -18.28
CA ARG A 34 -22.51 0.18 -19.37
C ARG A 34 -21.79 -0.59 -20.50
N LEU A 35 -20.80 -1.38 -20.13
CA LEU A 35 -20.10 -2.27 -21.06
C LEU A 35 -20.98 -3.49 -21.39
N LYS A 36 -20.76 -4.04 -22.57
CA LYS A 36 -21.45 -5.21 -23.13
C LYS A 36 -20.47 -6.35 -23.40
N GLU A 37 -20.96 -7.52 -23.73
CA GLU A 37 -20.14 -8.60 -24.28
C GLU A 37 -19.42 -8.12 -25.55
N GLY A 38 -18.13 -8.42 -25.66
CA GLY A 38 -17.21 -7.90 -26.68
C GLY A 38 -16.49 -6.60 -26.31
N ASP A 39 -16.99 -5.82 -25.33
CA ASP A 39 -16.28 -4.61 -24.89
C ASP A 39 -15.00 -4.94 -24.10
N LYS A 40 -14.03 -4.03 -24.18
CA LYS A 40 -12.69 -4.21 -23.62
C LYS A 40 -12.62 -3.85 -22.14
N VAL A 41 -11.88 -4.65 -21.38
CA VAL A 41 -11.44 -4.41 -20.03
C VAL A 41 -9.95 -4.71 -19.91
N ARG A 42 -9.27 -4.22 -18.89
CA ARG A 42 -7.88 -4.58 -18.59
C ARG A 42 -7.81 -5.41 -17.33
N ILE A 43 -6.98 -6.46 -17.38
CA ILE A 43 -6.79 -7.37 -16.25
C ILE A 43 -5.32 -7.43 -15.89
N PHE A 44 -5.01 -7.48 -14.60
CA PHE A 44 -3.65 -7.62 -14.07
C PHE A 44 -3.66 -8.44 -12.78
N ASN A 45 -2.50 -9.05 -12.44
CA ASN A 45 -2.36 -9.86 -11.22
C ASN A 45 -1.07 -9.56 -10.42
N GLY A 46 -0.27 -8.59 -10.87
CA GLY A 46 1.01 -8.27 -10.26
C GLY A 46 2.22 -9.03 -10.81
N THR A 47 2.03 -10.17 -11.46
CA THR A 47 3.10 -11.07 -11.93
C THR A 47 3.08 -11.31 -13.43
N SER A 48 1.90 -11.38 -14.06
CA SER A 48 1.74 -11.63 -15.50
C SER A 48 1.67 -10.36 -16.36
N GLY A 49 1.83 -9.19 -15.76
CA GLY A 49 1.66 -7.90 -16.44
C GLY A 49 0.20 -7.45 -16.51
N GLU A 50 -0.11 -6.57 -17.46
CA GLU A 50 -1.46 -6.08 -17.73
C GLU A 50 -1.89 -6.49 -19.13
N TRP A 51 -3.07 -7.11 -19.20
CA TRP A 51 -3.65 -7.66 -20.41
C TRP A 51 -4.91 -6.92 -20.81
N GLU A 52 -5.06 -6.64 -22.10
CA GLU A 52 -6.35 -6.29 -22.68
C GLU A 52 -7.19 -7.56 -22.80
N CYS A 53 -8.43 -7.50 -22.35
CA CYS A 53 -9.37 -8.62 -22.38
C CYS A 53 -10.71 -8.16 -22.95
N ALA A 54 -11.49 -9.08 -23.50
CA ALA A 54 -12.88 -8.83 -23.90
C ALA A 54 -13.84 -9.50 -22.91
N ILE A 55 -14.97 -8.84 -22.62
CA ILE A 55 -16.07 -9.45 -21.86
C ILE A 55 -16.67 -10.56 -22.71
N LYS A 56 -16.55 -11.83 -22.28
CA LYS A 56 -17.06 -13.01 -23.01
C LYS A 56 -18.45 -13.43 -22.57
N ASN A 57 -18.71 -13.41 -21.26
CA ASN A 57 -19.99 -13.82 -20.71
C ASN A 57 -20.31 -13.05 -19.42
N ILE A 58 -21.28 -12.17 -19.50
CA ILE A 58 -21.68 -11.32 -18.37
C ILE A 58 -22.31 -12.16 -17.24
N LYS A 59 -23.15 -13.13 -17.56
CA LYS A 59 -23.85 -13.95 -16.55
C LYS A 59 -22.89 -14.82 -15.75
N LYS A 60 -21.80 -15.28 -16.36
CA LYS A 60 -20.77 -16.12 -15.74
C LYS A 60 -19.56 -15.31 -15.25
N ASN A 61 -19.56 -13.97 -15.42
CA ASN A 61 -18.43 -13.08 -15.06
C ASN A 61 -17.11 -13.46 -15.76
N ILE A 62 -17.18 -13.87 -17.04
CA ILE A 62 -16.01 -14.36 -17.80
C ILE A 62 -15.52 -13.27 -18.75
N VAL A 63 -14.21 -13.05 -18.73
CA VAL A 63 -13.46 -12.27 -19.73
C VAL A 63 -12.43 -13.18 -20.42
N THR A 64 -12.01 -12.86 -21.63
CA THR A 64 -10.96 -13.58 -22.35
C THR A 64 -9.80 -12.65 -22.64
N SER A 65 -8.57 -13.07 -22.29
CA SER A 65 -7.35 -12.31 -22.60
C SER A 65 -7.09 -12.29 -24.09
N LEU A 66 -6.64 -11.13 -24.58
CA LEU A 66 -6.39 -10.88 -26.01
C LEU A 66 -4.94 -10.50 -26.26
N GLU A 67 -4.40 -9.55 -25.53
CA GLU A 67 -3.09 -8.97 -25.79
C GLU A 67 -2.42 -8.48 -24.50
N LEU A 68 -1.11 -8.72 -24.36
CA LEU A 68 -0.29 -8.18 -23.29
C LEU A 68 0.02 -6.71 -23.57
N ILE A 69 -0.56 -5.80 -22.77
CA ILE A 69 -0.42 -4.35 -22.91
C ILE A 69 0.82 -3.82 -22.19
N ARG A 70 1.08 -4.31 -20.99
CA ARG A 70 2.28 -3.96 -20.21
C ARG A 70 2.93 -5.22 -19.65
N LYS A 71 4.22 -5.39 -19.96
CA LYS A 71 5.02 -6.50 -19.41
C LYS A 71 5.08 -6.39 -17.88
N PRO A 72 5.18 -7.53 -17.16
CA PRO A 72 5.41 -7.51 -15.72
C PRO A 72 6.73 -6.80 -15.44
N ARG A 73 6.73 -5.96 -14.42
CA ARG A 73 7.94 -5.27 -13.95
C ARG A 73 7.88 -5.12 -12.45
N LYS A 74 9.04 -5.20 -11.81
CA LYS A 74 9.17 -4.82 -10.40
C LYS A 74 9.10 -3.30 -10.32
N GLU A 75 8.07 -2.79 -9.65
CA GLU A 75 7.94 -1.35 -9.40
C GLU A 75 8.70 -1.04 -8.10
N PRO A 76 9.64 -0.08 -8.09
CA PRO A 76 10.29 0.33 -6.86
C PRO A 76 9.29 1.02 -5.93
N GLY A 77 9.49 0.91 -4.64
CA GLY A 77 8.65 1.58 -3.66
C GLY A 77 9.14 1.37 -2.23
N PRO A 78 8.79 2.27 -1.33
CA PRO A 78 9.20 2.21 0.06
C PRO A 78 8.41 1.17 0.85
N ASN A 79 8.96 0.81 2.02
CA ASN A 79 8.27 0.04 3.04
C ASN A 79 7.85 0.96 4.19
N ILE A 80 6.73 0.67 4.83
CA ILE A 80 6.24 1.45 5.97
C ILE A 80 5.75 0.55 7.10
N ALA A 81 6.16 0.87 8.32
CA ALA A 81 5.50 0.41 9.53
C ALA A 81 4.56 1.52 10.02
N CYS A 82 3.37 1.17 10.40
CA CYS A 82 2.38 2.15 10.86
C CYS A 82 1.59 1.61 12.05
N ALA A 83 1.46 2.41 13.10
CA ALA A 83 0.61 2.08 14.21
C ALA A 83 -0.85 1.96 13.76
N LEU A 84 -1.57 1.01 14.38
CA LEU A 84 -3.01 0.89 14.15
C LEU A 84 -3.73 2.10 14.75
N ILE A 85 -4.47 2.80 13.91
CA ILE A 85 -5.26 3.97 14.24
C ILE A 85 -6.75 3.69 13.99
N ASN A 86 -7.60 4.69 14.19
CA ASN A 86 -9.03 4.56 13.88
C ASN A 86 -9.24 3.83 12.54
N PRO A 87 -10.12 2.80 12.46
CA PRO A 87 -10.28 1.97 11.26
C PRO A 87 -10.62 2.72 9.97
N THR A 88 -11.34 3.84 10.07
CA THR A 88 -11.65 4.68 8.90
C THR A 88 -10.40 5.40 8.41
N LYS A 89 -9.62 6.00 9.32
CA LYS A 89 -8.36 6.68 9.01
C LYS A 89 -7.30 5.70 8.52
N PHE A 90 -7.21 4.51 9.13
CA PHE A 90 -6.33 3.44 8.65
C PHE A 90 -6.66 3.03 7.22
N SER A 91 -7.95 2.91 6.88
CA SER A 91 -8.40 2.62 5.51
C SER A 91 -7.95 3.69 4.52
N ILE A 92 -8.11 4.98 4.87
CA ILE A 92 -7.66 6.12 4.04
C ILE A 92 -6.13 6.10 3.89
N MET A 93 -5.40 5.88 4.98
CA MET A 93 -3.95 5.79 4.96
C MET A 93 -3.49 4.71 4.00
N VAL A 94 -3.99 3.48 4.14
CA VAL A 94 -3.62 2.35 3.29
C VAL A 94 -3.97 2.61 1.82
N GLU A 95 -5.13 3.18 1.53
CA GLU A 95 -5.52 3.57 0.18
C GLU A 95 -4.47 4.51 -0.43
N LYS A 96 -4.15 5.61 0.25
CA LYS A 96 -3.26 6.66 -0.30
C LYS A 96 -1.80 6.22 -0.41
N ILE A 97 -1.26 5.51 0.58
CA ILE A 97 0.11 4.97 0.46
C ILE A 97 0.21 3.88 -0.62
N THR A 98 -0.89 3.15 -0.88
CA THR A 98 -0.96 2.21 -2.00
C THR A 98 -0.92 2.94 -3.34
N GLU A 99 -1.72 3.97 -3.53
CA GLU A 99 -1.69 4.82 -4.74
C GLU A 99 -0.28 5.39 -4.98
N LEU A 100 0.41 5.78 -3.90
CA LEU A 100 1.76 6.32 -3.92
C LEU A 100 2.87 5.26 -4.10
N GLY A 101 2.58 3.97 -4.16
CA GLY A 101 3.58 2.98 -4.55
C GLY A 101 4.25 2.21 -3.41
N VAL A 102 3.74 2.25 -2.17
CA VAL A 102 4.27 1.42 -1.06
C VAL A 102 4.35 -0.05 -1.45
N GLN A 103 5.41 -0.76 -0.98
CA GLN A 103 5.58 -2.19 -1.27
C GLN A 103 5.12 -3.07 -0.12
N ASN A 104 5.48 -2.73 1.10
CA ASN A 104 5.12 -3.49 2.29
C ASN A 104 4.56 -2.55 3.36
N ILE A 105 3.47 -2.99 3.98
CA ILE A 105 2.78 -2.29 5.07
C ILE A 105 2.85 -3.21 6.29
N TYR A 106 3.49 -2.75 7.35
CA TYR A 106 3.65 -3.47 8.62
C TYR A 106 2.78 -2.80 9.70
N PRO A 107 1.58 -3.31 9.97
CA PRO A 107 0.75 -2.80 11.06
C PRO A 107 1.39 -3.10 12.41
N VAL A 108 1.69 -2.06 13.21
CA VAL A 108 2.31 -2.23 14.53
C VAL A 108 1.37 -1.82 15.65
N VAL A 109 1.57 -2.42 16.81
CA VAL A 109 0.90 -2.05 18.06
C VAL A 109 1.95 -1.46 18.99
N THR A 110 1.77 -0.19 19.33
CA THR A 110 2.56 0.61 20.28
C THR A 110 1.83 0.72 21.61
N GLU A 111 2.45 1.33 22.61
CA GLU A 111 1.86 1.48 23.94
C GLU A 111 0.55 2.27 23.90
N TYR A 112 0.49 3.36 23.14
CA TYR A 112 -0.70 4.21 23.05
C TYR A 112 -1.64 3.83 21.88
N THR A 113 -1.40 2.70 21.21
CA THR A 113 -2.31 2.20 20.18
C THR A 113 -3.62 1.71 20.81
N GLN A 114 -4.74 2.33 20.44
CA GLN A 114 -6.08 1.95 20.91
C GLN A 114 -6.62 0.70 20.23
N TYR A 115 -6.30 0.49 18.97
CA TYR A 115 -6.79 -0.60 18.12
C TYR A 115 -5.72 -1.69 17.99
N LYS A 116 -6.07 -2.94 18.35
CA LYS A 116 -5.11 -4.06 18.35
C LYS A 116 -5.22 -4.96 17.10
N THR A 117 -6.26 -4.76 16.31
CA THR A 117 -6.56 -5.57 15.10
C THR A 117 -7.18 -4.70 14.02
N PHE A 118 -7.20 -5.20 12.80
CA PHE A 118 -7.91 -4.60 11.68
C PHE A 118 -8.65 -5.67 10.87
N ASN A 119 -9.66 -5.29 10.12
CA ASN A 119 -10.33 -6.19 9.18
C ASN A 119 -9.45 -6.39 7.94
N ARG A 120 -8.69 -7.49 7.92
CA ARG A 120 -7.75 -7.83 6.84
C ARG A 120 -8.43 -7.85 5.47
N GLN A 121 -9.55 -8.55 5.34
CA GLN A 121 -10.28 -8.67 4.08
C GLN A 121 -10.70 -7.30 3.52
N LYS A 122 -11.18 -6.41 4.39
CA LYS A 122 -11.53 -5.04 4.00
C LYS A 122 -10.32 -4.26 3.51
N ILE A 123 -9.18 -4.37 4.21
CA ILE A 123 -7.95 -3.65 3.85
C ILE A 123 -7.36 -4.18 2.54
N GLU A 124 -7.33 -5.49 2.33
CA GLU A 124 -6.89 -6.10 1.06
C GLU A 124 -7.77 -5.66 -0.12
N GLN A 125 -9.08 -5.53 0.08
CA GLN A 125 -9.98 -4.97 -0.93
C GLN A 125 -9.66 -3.50 -1.26
N ILE A 126 -9.33 -2.68 -0.25
CA ILE A 126 -8.92 -1.29 -0.44
C ILE A 126 -7.62 -1.22 -1.24
N ILE A 127 -6.64 -2.05 -0.90
CA ILE A 127 -5.37 -2.16 -1.63
C ILE A 127 -5.62 -2.49 -3.10
N VAL A 128 -6.43 -3.51 -3.38
CA VAL A 128 -6.77 -3.90 -4.76
C VAL A 128 -7.42 -2.74 -5.52
N GLN A 129 -8.42 -2.07 -4.92
CA GLN A 129 -9.11 -0.94 -5.56
C GLN A 129 -8.16 0.24 -5.82
N ALA A 130 -7.27 0.54 -4.88
CA ALA A 130 -6.25 1.56 -5.06
C ALA A 130 -5.29 1.22 -6.22
N CYS A 131 -4.89 -0.05 -6.37
CA CYS A 131 -4.07 -0.52 -7.48
C CYS A 131 -4.82 -0.46 -8.82
N GLU A 132 -6.12 -0.82 -8.84
CA GLU A 132 -6.97 -0.71 -10.04
C GLU A 132 -7.03 0.74 -10.52
N GLN A 133 -7.21 1.69 -9.61
CA GLN A 133 -7.38 3.11 -9.91
C GLN A 133 -6.06 3.79 -10.27
N SER A 134 -4.98 3.55 -9.51
CA SER A 134 -3.67 4.20 -9.70
C SER A 134 -2.84 3.62 -10.85
N LYS A 135 -3.33 2.58 -11.52
CA LYS A 135 -2.64 1.86 -12.60
C LYS A 135 -1.36 1.14 -12.18
N ARG A 136 -1.16 0.87 -10.90
CA ARG A 136 -0.09 -0.01 -10.43
C ARG A 136 -0.24 -1.42 -11.00
N LEU A 137 0.88 -2.06 -11.30
CA LEU A 137 0.90 -3.49 -11.66
C LEU A 137 1.07 -4.38 -10.44
N THR A 138 1.84 -3.95 -9.45
CA THR A 138 2.14 -4.73 -8.24
C THR A 138 1.16 -4.43 -7.11
N ILE A 139 0.77 -5.46 -6.38
CA ILE A 139 -0.06 -5.34 -5.18
C ILE A 139 0.87 -5.28 -3.97
N PRO A 140 0.79 -4.25 -3.12
CA PRO A 140 1.57 -4.20 -1.89
C PRO A 140 1.14 -5.29 -0.91
N THR A 141 2.10 -5.78 -0.14
CA THR A 141 1.83 -6.76 0.90
C THR A 141 1.44 -6.06 2.20
N ILE A 142 0.29 -6.41 2.78
CA ILE A 142 -0.03 -6.06 4.16
C ILE A 142 0.31 -7.23 5.08
N HIS A 143 1.20 -6.99 6.05
CA HIS A 143 1.67 -8.00 6.99
C HIS A 143 0.70 -8.19 8.16
N ASP A 144 0.94 -9.22 8.98
CA ASP A 144 0.22 -9.41 10.22
C ASP A 144 0.60 -8.35 11.25
N VAL A 145 -0.33 -8.09 12.17
CA VAL A 145 -0.09 -7.15 13.28
C VAL A 145 1.04 -7.66 14.15
N ILE A 146 1.99 -6.79 14.43
CA ILE A 146 3.13 -7.09 15.28
C ILE A 146 3.28 -6.05 16.39
N ASN A 147 3.72 -6.45 17.58
CA ASN A 147 4.09 -5.53 18.63
C ASN A 147 5.38 -4.78 18.25
N LEU A 148 5.49 -3.48 18.63
CA LEU A 148 6.62 -2.63 18.27
C LEU A 148 7.98 -3.22 18.70
N GLU A 149 8.10 -3.75 19.92
CA GLU A 149 9.35 -4.35 20.41
C GLU A 149 9.78 -5.53 19.54
N LYS A 150 8.81 -6.41 19.19
CA LYS A 150 9.08 -7.55 18.30
C LYS A 150 9.41 -7.10 16.88
N PHE A 151 8.80 -6.02 16.42
CA PHE A 151 9.11 -5.44 15.11
C PHE A 151 10.54 -4.92 15.08
N LEU A 152 10.96 -4.13 16.07
CA LEU A 152 12.33 -3.62 16.19
C LEU A 152 13.36 -4.75 16.29
N GLY A 153 13.07 -5.79 17.08
CA GLY A 153 13.95 -6.95 17.23
C GLY A 153 14.12 -7.79 15.95
N LYS A 154 13.20 -7.69 14.99
CA LYS A 154 13.27 -8.35 13.67
C LYS A 154 13.76 -7.42 12.56
N PHE A 155 13.87 -6.12 12.85
CA PHE A 155 14.27 -5.15 11.84
C PHE A 155 15.73 -5.36 11.45
N SER A 156 16.00 -5.36 10.14
CA SER A 156 17.37 -5.57 9.63
C SER A 156 18.27 -4.40 9.99
N LYS A 157 19.46 -4.69 10.53
CA LYS A 157 20.46 -3.68 10.88
C LYS A 157 21.13 -3.02 9.65
N ASP A 158 20.93 -3.60 8.46
CA ASP A 158 21.44 -3.07 7.19
C ASP A 158 20.50 -1.99 6.59
N GLN A 159 19.34 -1.77 7.20
CA GLN A 159 18.38 -0.75 6.82
C GLN A 159 18.25 0.27 7.95
N LYS A 160 17.89 1.51 7.62
CA LYS A 160 17.51 2.51 8.61
C LYS A 160 15.99 2.54 8.77
N LEU A 161 15.55 2.71 10.00
CA LEU A 161 14.16 3.01 10.35
C LEU A 161 14.06 4.48 10.71
N LEU A 162 13.31 5.24 9.92
CA LEU A 162 12.98 6.62 10.23
C LEU A 162 11.64 6.66 10.96
N VAL A 163 11.66 7.12 12.21
CA VAL A 163 10.48 7.22 13.06
C VAL A 163 9.97 8.64 13.08
N GLY A 164 8.73 8.85 12.67
CA GLY A 164 8.07 10.15 12.76
C GLY A 164 7.71 10.48 14.21
N VAL A 165 8.28 11.56 14.75
CA VAL A 165 8.01 12.04 16.10
C VAL A 165 7.54 13.49 16.09
N GLU A 166 6.88 13.92 17.18
CA GLU A 166 6.31 15.27 17.31
C GLU A 166 7.30 16.30 17.90
N LYS A 167 8.48 15.87 18.34
CA LYS A 167 9.47 16.72 19.02
C LYS A 167 10.58 17.16 18.09
N GLU A 168 11.06 18.41 18.25
CA GLU A 168 12.11 19.02 17.41
C GLU A 168 13.50 18.36 17.59
N ASN A 169 13.79 17.75 18.73
CA ASN A 169 15.07 17.07 18.98
C ASN A 169 15.13 15.72 18.27
N THR A 170 15.41 15.74 16.97
CA THR A 170 15.49 14.55 16.12
C THR A 170 16.91 14.25 15.72
N THR A 171 17.22 12.97 15.54
CA THR A 171 18.55 12.47 15.15
C THR A 171 18.70 12.26 13.65
N GLY A 172 17.57 12.21 12.92
CA GLY A 172 17.53 11.91 11.49
C GLY A 172 17.39 13.13 10.59
N ASN A 173 18.04 13.06 9.44
CA ASN A 173 17.81 14.00 8.34
C ASN A 173 17.18 13.21 7.18
N ILE A 174 16.00 13.63 6.73
CA ILE A 174 15.28 13.01 5.63
C ILE A 174 16.06 13.08 4.30
N GLU A 175 16.95 14.05 4.15
CA GLU A 175 17.83 14.17 2.97
C GLU A 175 18.81 13.00 2.87
N CYS A 176 19.18 12.40 4.01
CA CYS A 176 20.07 11.23 4.09
C CYS A 176 19.33 9.88 3.90
N LEU A 177 18.05 9.91 3.56
CA LEU A 177 17.25 8.73 3.29
C LEU A 177 17.84 7.89 2.15
N ASN A 178 17.97 6.57 2.34
CA ASN A 178 18.31 5.62 1.29
C ASN A 178 17.06 4.93 0.73
N GLN A 179 17.19 4.39 -0.48
CA GLN A 179 16.07 3.75 -1.17
C GLN A 179 15.46 2.57 -0.39
N ASN A 180 16.27 1.87 0.40
CA ASN A 180 15.84 0.71 1.18
C ASN A 180 15.38 1.05 2.60
N ASP A 181 15.48 2.31 3.01
CA ASP A 181 15.09 2.71 4.36
C ASP A 181 13.57 2.59 4.53
N MET A 182 13.14 2.31 5.77
CA MET A 182 11.75 2.14 6.14
C MET A 182 11.28 3.29 7.01
N PHE A 183 9.99 3.58 6.95
CA PHE A 183 9.35 4.57 7.82
C PHE A 183 8.53 3.89 8.89
N LEU A 184 8.47 4.51 10.07
CA LEU A 184 7.54 4.17 11.14
C LEU A 184 6.74 5.40 11.54
N VAL A 185 5.42 5.25 11.51
CA VAL A 185 4.48 6.29 11.94
C VAL A 185 3.72 5.81 13.17
N GLY A 186 3.67 6.64 14.21
CA GLY A 186 2.98 6.37 15.47
C GLY A 186 1.46 6.53 15.39
N PRO A 187 0.74 6.16 16.49
CA PRO A 187 -0.69 6.40 16.64
C PRO A 187 -0.98 7.88 16.95
N GLU A 188 -2.26 8.24 17.10
CA GLU A 188 -2.68 9.59 17.44
C GLU A 188 -2.15 10.09 18.79
N GLY A 189 -1.82 9.20 19.72
CA GLY A 189 -1.22 9.52 21.02
C GLY A 189 0.31 9.59 21.03
N GLY A 190 0.94 9.43 19.86
CA GLY A 190 2.40 9.39 19.74
C GLY A 190 3.03 8.13 20.33
N PHE A 191 4.31 8.22 20.66
CA PHE A 191 5.09 7.15 21.30
C PHE A 191 5.33 7.48 22.79
N SER A 192 5.38 6.45 23.64
CA SER A 192 5.75 6.62 25.04
C SER A 192 7.23 6.97 25.20
N ASP A 193 7.60 7.54 26.36
CA ASP A 193 9.00 7.84 26.65
C ASP A 193 9.87 6.58 26.57
N ARG A 194 9.36 5.43 27.04
CA ARG A 194 10.02 4.12 26.93
C ARG A 194 10.26 3.73 25.48
N GLU A 195 9.29 3.95 24.59
CA GLU A 195 9.44 3.64 23.15
C GLU A 195 10.44 4.59 22.50
N VAL A 196 10.45 5.86 22.88
CA VAL A 196 11.46 6.83 22.42
C VAL A 196 12.86 6.44 22.88
N ASP A 197 13.02 5.98 24.14
CA ASP A 197 14.29 5.47 24.64
C ASP A 197 14.76 4.24 23.83
N MET A 198 13.85 3.34 23.47
CA MET A 198 14.17 2.19 22.61
C MET A 198 14.66 2.65 21.24
N PHE A 199 14.04 3.67 20.63
CA PHE A 199 14.50 4.22 19.35
C PHE A 199 15.91 4.80 19.45
N ASN A 200 16.19 5.55 20.53
CA ASN A 200 17.49 6.17 20.76
C ASN A 200 18.61 5.15 21.05
N ALA A 201 18.26 3.98 21.59
CA ALA A 201 19.21 2.91 21.87
C ALA A 201 19.66 2.14 20.60
N GLU A 202 18.87 2.17 19.52
CA GLU A 202 19.12 1.42 18.30
C GLU A 202 19.80 2.27 17.23
N LYS A 203 21.05 1.91 16.84
CA LYS A 203 21.84 2.66 15.84
C LYS A 203 21.19 2.70 14.43
N SER A 204 20.36 1.71 14.13
CA SER A 204 19.60 1.62 12.86
C SER A 204 18.32 2.44 12.87
N VAL A 205 17.96 3.06 13.99
CA VAL A 205 16.77 3.90 14.14
C VAL A 205 17.17 5.37 14.21
N SER A 206 16.44 6.22 13.52
CA SER A 206 16.58 7.67 13.57
C SER A 206 15.20 8.29 13.73
N THR A 207 15.07 9.27 14.60
CA THR A 207 13.83 10.02 14.77
C THR A 207 13.78 11.18 13.79
N PHE A 208 12.61 11.49 13.27
CA PHE A 208 12.39 12.53 12.28
C PHE A 208 11.16 13.38 12.63
N TYR A 209 11.26 14.68 12.38
CA TYR A 209 10.21 15.66 12.64
C TYR A 209 9.79 16.37 11.34
N PHE A 210 8.50 16.40 11.06
CA PHE A 210 7.97 17.00 9.83
C PHE A 210 7.89 18.54 9.80
N GLY A 211 8.37 19.22 10.84
CA GLY A 211 8.34 20.67 10.93
C GLY A 211 7.26 21.16 11.91
N ARG A 212 6.93 22.45 11.83
CA ARG A 212 6.15 23.16 12.86
C ARG A 212 4.75 22.62 13.15
N ASN A 213 4.14 21.94 12.19
CA ASN A 213 2.78 21.43 12.34
C ASN A 213 2.80 19.96 12.77
N ILE A 214 2.03 19.61 13.78
CA ILE A 214 1.78 18.22 14.16
C ILE A 214 0.89 17.59 13.08
N LEU A 215 1.40 16.56 12.41
CA LEU A 215 0.65 15.83 11.41
C LEU A 215 -0.11 14.67 12.06
N ARG A 216 -1.32 14.41 11.58
CA ARG A 216 -2.00 13.15 11.91
C ARG A 216 -1.25 11.97 11.31
N SER A 217 -1.38 10.79 11.92
CA SER A 217 -0.67 9.57 11.51
C SER A 217 -0.84 9.26 10.02
N GLU A 218 -2.08 9.33 9.50
CA GLU A 218 -2.35 9.12 8.09
C GLU A 218 -1.66 10.16 7.19
N THR A 219 -1.62 11.42 7.63
CA THR A 219 -0.95 12.51 6.90
C THR A 219 0.57 12.31 6.90
N ALA A 220 1.14 11.93 8.05
CA ALA A 220 2.57 11.66 8.17
C ALA A 220 3.00 10.50 7.27
N ALA A 221 2.23 9.40 7.25
CA ALA A 221 2.50 8.27 6.36
C ALA A 221 2.50 8.67 4.88
N ILE A 222 1.49 9.42 4.44
CA ILE A 222 1.38 9.93 3.07
C ILE A 222 2.57 10.83 2.72
N ALA A 223 2.93 11.75 3.62
CA ALA A 223 4.04 12.68 3.42
C ALA A 223 5.38 11.95 3.27
N PHE A 224 5.66 10.94 4.11
CA PHE A 224 6.87 10.11 3.98
C PHE A 224 6.95 9.41 2.61
N ILE A 225 5.86 8.76 2.21
CA ILE A 225 5.85 8.03 0.94
C ILE A 225 6.00 9.00 -0.23
N ALA A 226 5.32 10.16 -0.20
CA ALA A 226 5.43 11.18 -1.23
C ALA A 226 6.87 11.75 -1.34
N PHE A 227 7.53 11.97 -0.19
CA PHE A 227 8.93 12.40 -0.19
C PHE A 227 9.87 11.35 -0.81
N TRP A 228 9.67 10.07 -0.45
CA TRP A 228 10.45 8.98 -1.04
C TRP A 228 10.32 8.95 -2.56
N ILE A 229 9.08 9.08 -3.08
CA ILE A 229 8.81 9.13 -4.53
C ILE A 229 9.55 10.31 -5.17
N ALA A 230 9.42 11.51 -4.60
CA ALA A 230 10.06 12.72 -5.13
C ALA A 230 11.59 12.62 -5.19
N LYS A 231 12.18 11.74 -4.32
CA LYS A 231 13.62 11.53 -4.29
C LYS A 231 14.11 10.45 -5.25
N TYR A 232 13.31 9.40 -5.54
CA TYR A 232 13.79 8.18 -6.21
C TYR A 232 13.07 7.82 -7.52
N ILE A 233 12.00 8.52 -7.86
CA ILE A 233 11.24 8.35 -9.11
C ILE A 233 11.16 9.66 -9.87
#